data_b74456532caf6ee7e412717d1c45fdaa
#
_entry.id   b74456532caf6ee7e412717d1c45fdaa
#
_cell.length_a   1.000
_cell.length_b   1.000
_cell.length_c   1.000
_cell.angle_alpha   90.00
_cell.angle_beta   90.00
_cell.angle_gamma   90.00
#
_symmetry.space_group_name_H-M   'P 1'
#
loop_
_entity.id
_entity.type
_entity.pdbx_description
1 polymer ?
#
loop_
_entity_poly.entity_id
_entity_poly.type
_entity_poly.pdbx_seq_one_letter_code
_entity_poly.pdbx_strand_id
1 'polypeptide(L)'
;MSSFFGAPELLVAVACFRVRDRPWPGIDARSFCKNLRILIIGSGGREHALAWALRRNASRGLELFCAPGNAGIAQVAECPAIAATDIAGLASYAETQKIDLTVVGPEGPLADGVVDEFTRRGLRIVGPGREAAQLESSKAFAKDFMRRHQIPTARYCVAASSADAIAVLQSGEFGEENSAVVIKADGLAAGKGVVVASSRAEAEQAVNDLTSGAVGAAAAQRIVIEEALIGREASLLLFSDGKDFRLMPPARDHKRVGENDTGPNTGGMGAITDASVLEASMLDRVVTEIVGPTLAGARREGFPFCGVLFIGLMLTEEGPKVLEYNVRFGDPEAQAILVRLESDLVEIMEAIAERRLNEVEVNWSNDTSACVVLASRGYPGTPETGARIEGLEQATQRPDVAVFHAATARGKGGEWLTAGGRVLGVAATGPILETALARSYEAAADIGWNGMHYRRDIGGLGRGQYRER
;
A
#
# COMPACT_ATOMS: atom_id res chain seq x y z
N MET A 1 14.94 33.70 65.24
CA MET A 1 15.40 34.56 64.14
C MET A 1 15.28 33.69 62.89
N SER A 2 14.10 33.73 62.24
CA SER A 2 13.74 34.52 61.06
C SER A 2 14.73 34.26 59.91
N SER A 3 14.40 33.75 58.78
CA SER A 3 13.41 34.26 57.82
C SER A 3 13.12 33.28 56.69
N PHE A 4 11.91 33.29 56.21
CA PHE A 4 11.34 32.80 54.97
C PHE A 4 12.08 33.27 53.71
N PHE A 5 12.12 32.39 52.65
CA PHE A 5 12.04 32.84 51.28
C PHE A 5 11.27 31.82 50.45
N GLY A 6 10.15 32.28 49.87
CA GLY A 6 9.26 31.54 49.02
C GLY A 6 9.77 31.46 47.59
N ALA A 7 9.30 30.45 46.89
CA ALA A 7 9.44 30.26 45.44
C ALA A 7 8.48 31.17 44.68
N PRO A 8 8.85 31.75 43.52
CA PRO A 8 7.90 32.41 42.64
C PRO A 8 7.32 31.42 41.61
N GLU A 9 6.00 31.37 41.59
CA GLU A 9 5.23 30.80 40.46
C GLU A 9 5.55 31.55 39.16
N LEU A 10 5.95 30.82 38.13
CA LEU A 10 6.06 31.38 36.77
C LEU A 10 4.71 31.31 36.11
N LEU A 11 3.95 32.40 36.13
CA LEU A 11 2.82 32.65 35.23
C LEU A 11 3.36 32.83 33.81
N VAL A 12 3.06 31.89 32.91
CA VAL A 12 3.26 32.07 31.48
C VAL A 12 2.12 32.96 30.96
N ALA A 13 2.44 34.25 30.78
CA ALA A 13 1.53 35.18 30.13
C ALA A 13 1.51 34.94 28.63
N VAL A 14 0.38 34.44 28.12
CA VAL A 14 0.07 34.41 26.69
C VAL A 14 -0.12 35.87 26.24
N ALA A 15 0.87 36.43 25.54
CA ALA A 15 0.80 37.74 24.92
C ALA A 15 -0.12 37.65 23.68
N CYS A 16 -1.39 38.04 23.85
CA CYS A 16 -2.25 38.43 22.75
C CYS A 16 -1.74 39.69 22.08
N PHE A 17 -1.09 39.57 20.93
CA PHE A 17 -0.84 40.71 20.05
C PHE A 17 -2.18 41.19 19.47
N ARG A 18 -2.69 42.32 19.94
CA ARG A 18 -3.72 43.10 19.27
C ARG A 18 -3.11 43.74 18.03
N VAL A 19 -3.39 43.17 16.86
CA VAL A 19 -3.21 43.84 15.57
C VAL A 19 -4.42 44.74 15.35
N ARG A 20 -4.14 46.05 15.14
CA ARG A 20 -5.12 47.12 14.94
C ARG A 20 -6.02 46.84 13.77
N ASP A 21 -7.33 46.99 13.99
CA ASP A 21 -8.42 46.93 13.04
C ASP A 21 -8.18 47.77 11.78
N ARG A 22 -7.97 47.12 10.65
CA ARG A 22 -8.44 47.58 9.33
C ARG A 22 -8.89 46.33 8.58
N PRO A 23 -10.20 46.19 8.28
CA PRO A 23 -10.65 45.08 7.44
C PRO A 23 -10.19 45.30 5.99
N TRP A 24 -9.44 44.33 5.47
CA TRP A 24 -9.22 44.22 4.02
C TRP A 24 -10.56 43.83 3.39
N PRO A 25 -11.06 44.55 2.37
CA PRO A 25 -12.30 44.23 1.73
C PRO A 25 -12.11 42.97 0.90
N GLY A 26 -12.84 41.88 1.25
CA GLY A 26 -13.03 40.73 0.37
C GLY A 26 -12.62 39.36 0.90
N ILE A 27 -12.10 39.22 2.12
CA ILE A 27 -11.82 37.89 2.71
C ILE A 27 -12.84 37.66 3.82
N ASP A 28 -13.80 36.76 3.56
CA ASP A 28 -14.75 36.32 4.58
C ASP A 28 -13.98 35.53 5.66
N ALA A 29 -13.81 36.11 6.84
CA ALA A 29 -13.15 35.48 7.99
C ALA A 29 -13.78 34.14 8.41
N ARG A 30 -14.96 33.80 7.89
CA ARG A 30 -15.65 32.51 8.08
C ARG A 30 -15.05 31.40 7.19
N SER A 31 -14.21 31.73 6.19
CA SER A 31 -13.55 30.75 5.34
C SER A 31 -12.36 30.06 6.03
N PHE A 32 -11.82 30.62 7.13
CA PHE A 32 -10.64 30.10 7.83
C PHE A 32 -10.92 29.01 8.88
N CYS A 33 -12.18 28.60 9.10
CA CYS A 33 -12.55 27.65 10.17
C CYS A 33 -13.32 26.43 9.68
N LYS A 34 -13.39 26.13 8.38
CA LYS A 34 -14.07 24.93 7.90
C LYS A 34 -13.08 23.76 7.89
N ASN A 35 -13.38 22.72 8.69
CA ASN A 35 -12.65 21.47 8.59
C ASN A 35 -12.75 20.89 7.17
N LEU A 36 -11.62 20.41 6.65
CA LEU A 36 -11.58 19.71 5.37
C LEU A 36 -12.17 18.31 5.55
N ARG A 37 -13.11 17.93 4.68
CA ARG A 37 -13.81 16.65 4.71
C ARG A 37 -13.18 15.69 3.73
N ILE A 38 -12.57 14.61 4.23
CA ILE A 38 -11.85 13.63 3.41
C ILE A 38 -12.51 12.27 3.54
N LEU A 39 -12.83 11.64 2.41
CA LEU A 39 -13.31 10.26 2.32
C LEU A 39 -12.15 9.34 1.91
N ILE A 40 -11.90 8.29 2.69
CA ILE A 40 -11.04 7.18 2.33
C ILE A 40 -11.93 6.02 1.88
N ILE A 41 -11.66 5.43 0.73
CA ILE A 41 -12.35 4.23 0.25
C ILE A 41 -11.53 3.00 0.64
N GLY A 42 -12.13 2.05 1.35
CA GLY A 42 -11.51 0.79 1.76
C GLY A 42 -11.69 0.49 3.25
N SER A 43 -11.03 -0.56 3.77
CA SER A 43 -11.27 -1.05 5.14
C SER A 43 -10.08 -1.78 5.78
N GLY A 44 -8.92 -1.82 5.13
CA GLY A 44 -7.76 -2.58 5.58
C GLY A 44 -6.77 -1.80 6.45
N GLY A 45 -5.63 -2.44 6.73
CA GLY A 45 -4.53 -1.81 7.48
C GLY A 45 -3.93 -0.62 6.75
N ARG A 46 -3.88 -0.67 5.41
CA ARG A 46 -3.48 0.44 4.55
C ARG A 46 -4.37 1.66 4.73
N GLU A 47 -5.70 1.49 4.72
CA GLU A 47 -6.65 2.58 4.91
C GLU A 47 -6.57 3.15 6.32
N HIS A 48 -6.29 2.31 7.33
CA HIS A 48 -6.01 2.83 8.68
C HIS A 48 -4.73 3.65 8.73
N ALA A 49 -3.66 3.19 8.07
CA ALA A 49 -2.41 3.95 7.97
C ALA A 49 -2.60 5.28 7.22
N LEU A 50 -3.42 5.31 6.17
CA LEU A 50 -3.81 6.54 5.48
C LEU A 50 -4.57 7.50 6.40
N ALA A 51 -5.58 7.02 7.13
CA ALA A 51 -6.34 7.84 8.08
C ALA A 51 -5.45 8.42 9.19
N TRP A 52 -4.52 7.62 9.70
CA TRP A 52 -3.53 8.03 10.68
C TRP A 52 -2.57 9.09 10.13
N ALA A 53 -2.01 8.87 8.93
CA ALA A 53 -1.05 9.80 8.31
C ALA A 53 -1.70 11.13 7.92
N LEU A 54 -2.95 11.11 7.42
CA LEU A 54 -3.72 12.33 7.14
C LEU A 54 -3.92 13.18 8.39
N ARG A 55 -4.07 12.59 9.59
CA ARG A 55 -4.22 13.33 10.85
C ARG A 55 -2.90 13.79 11.45
N ARG A 56 -1.84 12.99 11.30
CA ARG A 56 -0.58 13.18 12.05
C ARG A 56 0.04 14.55 11.83
N ASN A 57 0.16 14.97 10.57
CA ASN A 57 0.86 16.21 10.20
C ASN A 57 -0.10 17.22 9.54
N ALA A 58 -1.40 17.10 9.76
CA ALA A 58 -2.38 17.98 9.16
C ALA A 58 -2.20 19.43 9.68
N SER A 59 -2.03 20.34 8.76
CA SER A 59 -1.94 21.79 9.03
C SER A 59 -3.30 22.44 9.26
N ARG A 60 -4.40 21.69 9.00
CA ARG A 60 -5.79 22.15 9.06
C ARG A 60 -6.66 21.18 9.83
N GLY A 61 -7.81 21.64 10.33
CA GLY A 61 -8.83 20.76 10.92
C GLY A 61 -9.41 19.79 9.90
N LEU A 62 -9.56 18.52 10.29
CA LEU A 62 -10.05 17.45 9.42
C LEU A 62 -11.27 16.76 9.99
N GLU A 63 -12.24 16.45 9.11
CA GLU A 63 -13.27 15.46 9.31
C GLU A 63 -13.00 14.29 8.38
N LEU A 64 -12.66 13.12 8.95
CA LEU A 64 -12.32 11.94 8.17
C LEU A 64 -13.49 10.97 8.12
N PHE A 65 -13.72 10.42 6.94
CA PHE A 65 -14.67 9.36 6.62
C PHE A 65 -13.92 8.21 5.97
N CYS A 66 -14.33 6.97 6.25
CA CYS A 66 -13.74 5.79 5.63
C CYS A 66 -14.82 4.76 5.30
N ALA A 67 -15.02 4.42 4.04
CA ALA A 67 -16.08 3.54 3.57
C ALA A 67 -15.56 2.23 2.98
N PRO A 68 -15.94 1.07 3.52
CA PRO A 68 -16.75 0.87 4.71
C PRO A 68 -16.01 1.07 6.03
N GLY A 69 -14.64 1.17 6.00
CA GLY A 69 -13.82 1.22 7.18
C GLY A 69 -13.77 -0.09 7.99
N ASN A 70 -13.18 -0.04 9.17
CA ASN A 70 -13.16 -1.11 10.15
C ASN A 70 -13.24 -0.56 11.58
N ALA A 71 -13.32 -1.43 12.58
CA ALA A 71 -13.49 -1.00 13.97
C ALA A 71 -12.31 -0.16 14.52
N GLY A 72 -11.10 -0.35 13.98
CA GLY A 72 -9.93 0.48 14.33
C GLY A 72 -10.02 1.86 13.69
N ILE A 73 -10.35 1.92 12.41
CA ILE A 73 -10.54 3.18 11.66
C ILE A 73 -11.66 4.02 12.29
N ALA A 74 -12.71 3.37 12.80
CA ALA A 74 -13.82 4.04 13.48
C ALA A 74 -13.43 4.82 14.75
N GLN A 75 -12.20 4.66 15.25
CA GLN A 75 -11.69 5.48 16.35
C GLN A 75 -11.20 6.86 15.86
N VAL A 76 -10.90 7.02 14.58
CA VAL A 76 -10.30 8.22 13.99
C VAL A 76 -11.09 8.79 12.81
N ALA A 77 -12.09 8.08 12.30
CA ALA A 77 -12.91 8.47 11.16
C ALA A 77 -14.37 7.98 11.34
N GLU A 78 -15.33 8.66 10.75
CA GLU A 78 -16.69 8.11 10.59
C GLU A 78 -16.66 7.01 9.52
N CYS A 79 -17.31 5.87 9.80
CA CYS A 79 -17.31 4.72 8.91
C CYS A 79 -18.73 4.44 8.38
N PRO A 80 -19.15 5.07 7.26
CA PRO A 80 -20.43 4.76 6.65
C PRO A 80 -20.41 3.35 6.05
N ALA A 81 -21.49 2.59 6.25
CA ALA A 81 -21.63 1.21 5.78
C ALA A 81 -21.90 1.15 4.26
N ILE A 82 -20.97 1.68 3.46
CA ILE A 82 -21.01 1.68 1.99
C ILE A 82 -19.86 0.79 1.51
N ALA A 83 -20.17 -0.24 0.73
CA ALA A 83 -19.14 -1.13 0.20
C ALA A 83 -18.18 -0.37 -0.74
N ALA A 84 -16.90 -0.71 -0.71
CA ALA A 84 -15.90 -0.09 -1.59
C ALA A 84 -16.21 -0.29 -3.09
N THR A 85 -16.98 -1.32 -3.44
CA THR A 85 -17.46 -1.62 -4.79
C THR A 85 -18.74 -0.88 -5.19
N ASP A 86 -19.44 -0.25 -4.26
CA ASP A 86 -20.63 0.56 -4.54
C ASP A 86 -20.25 1.97 -4.96
N ILE A 87 -19.71 2.11 -6.17
CA ILE A 87 -19.22 3.37 -6.71
C ILE A 87 -20.32 4.46 -6.71
N ALA A 88 -21.55 4.11 -7.07
CA ALA A 88 -22.67 5.05 -7.12
C ALA A 88 -23.05 5.54 -5.72
N GLY A 89 -23.11 4.65 -4.75
CA GLY A 89 -23.36 4.97 -3.33
C GLY A 89 -22.26 5.84 -2.75
N LEU A 90 -21.00 5.53 -3.02
CA LEU A 90 -19.84 6.32 -2.59
C LEU A 90 -19.89 7.75 -3.14
N ALA A 91 -20.16 7.90 -4.45
CA ALA A 91 -20.25 9.22 -5.07
C ALA A 91 -21.43 10.03 -4.54
N SER A 92 -22.59 9.43 -4.36
CA SER A 92 -23.77 10.09 -3.76
C SER A 92 -23.54 10.49 -2.30
N TYR A 93 -22.81 9.66 -1.54
CA TYR A 93 -22.39 9.99 -0.18
C TYR A 93 -21.45 11.20 -0.19
N ALA A 94 -20.45 11.20 -1.08
CA ALA A 94 -19.50 12.31 -1.21
C ALA A 94 -20.19 13.64 -1.54
N GLU A 95 -21.20 13.64 -2.45
CA GLU A 95 -22.02 14.82 -2.75
C GLU A 95 -22.83 15.29 -1.53
N THR A 96 -23.54 14.36 -0.88
CA THR A 96 -24.43 14.67 0.26
C THR A 96 -23.65 15.18 1.47
N GLN A 97 -22.52 14.56 1.76
CA GLN A 97 -21.64 14.93 2.85
C GLN A 97 -20.71 16.08 2.51
N LYS A 98 -20.74 16.58 1.27
CA LYS A 98 -19.85 17.66 0.79
C LYS A 98 -18.37 17.31 1.05
N ILE A 99 -17.97 16.12 0.65
CA ILE A 99 -16.58 15.67 0.75
C ILE A 99 -15.71 16.57 -0.13
N ASP A 100 -14.67 17.12 0.44
CA ASP A 100 -13.75 18.03 -0.26
C ASP A 100 -12.70 17.24 -1.07
N LEU A 101 -12.32 16.03 -0.62
CA LEU A 101 -11.34 15.17 -1.29
C LEU A 101 -11.60 13.69 -0.98
N THR A 102 -11.44 12.82 -1.97
CA THR A 102 -11.52 11.36 -1.79
C THR A 102 -10.18 10.71 -2.12
N VAL A 103 -9.77 9.73 -1.30
CA VAL A 103 -8.55 8.93 -1.49
C VAL A 103 -8.93 7.46 -1.59
N VAL A 104 -8.46 6.77 -2.62
CA VAL A 104 -8.80 5.36 -2.86
C VAL A 104 -7.69 4.46 -2.32
N GLY A 105 -8.05 3.52 -1.46
CA GLY A 105 -7.13 2.53 -0.91
C GLY A 105 -6.97 1.29 -1.80
N PRO A 106 -8.02 0.50 -2.09
CA PRO A 106 -7.93 -0.76 -2.82
C PRO A 106 -8.00 -0.59 -4.35
N GLU A 107 -7.45 -1.59 -5.05
CA GLU A 107 -7.39 -1.66 -6.51
C GLU A 107 -8.75 -1.90 -7.19
N GLY A 108 -9.65 -2.65 -6.55
CA GLY A 108 -10.94 -3.01 -7.14
C GLY A 108 -11.75 -1.80 -7.62
N PRO A 109 -12.08 -0.83 -6.75
CA PRO A 109 -12.79 0.38 -7.14
C PRO A 109 -12.09 1.19 -8.26
N LEU A 110 -10.76 1.21 -8.28
CA LEU A 110 -9.99 1.87 -9.33
C LEU A 110 -10.19 1.19 -10.68
N ALA A 111 -10.08 -0.14 -10.71
CA ALA A 111 -10.34 -0.95 -11.90
C ALA A 111 -11.79 -0.82 -12.39
N ASP A 112 -12.74 -0.67 -11.46
CA ASP A 112 -14.16 -0.48 -11.75
C ASP A 112 -14.51 0.96 -12.15
N GLY A 113 -13.55 1.92 -12.07
CA GLY A 113 -13.70 3.28 -12.57
C GLY A 113 -14.32 4.27 -11.58
N VAL A 114 -14.05 4.12 -10.28
CA VAL A 114 -14.49 5.07 -9.26
C VAL A 114 -13.98 6.49 -9.54
N VAL A 115 -12.75 6.63 -10.05
CA VAL A 115 -12.17 7.94 -10.37
C VAL A 115 -12.90 8.61 -11.54
N ASP A 116 -13.27 7.82 -12.55
CA ASP A 116 -14.02 8.32 -13.72
C ASP A 116 -15.41 8.80 -13.30
N GLU A 117 -16.11 8.06 -12.44
CA GLU A 117 -17.44 8.44 -11.94
C GLU A 117 -17.39 9.70 -11.06
N PHE A 118 -16.42 9.81 -10.14
CA PHE A 118 -16.25 10.97 -9.30
C PHE A 118 -15.90 12.20 -10.13
N THR A 119 -14.99 12.06 -11.10
CA THR A 119 -14.61 13.14 -12.01
C THR A 119 -15.80 13.62 -12.85
N ARG A 120 -16.62 12.69 -13.36
CA ARG A 120 -17.85 13.00 -14.11
C ARG A 120 -18.85 13.81 -13.27
N ARG A 121 -18.89 13.59 -11.95
CA ARG A 121 -19.73 14.36 -11.00
C ARG A 121 -19.06 15.64 -10.49
N GLY A 122 -17.84 15.93 -10.89
CA GLY A 122 -17.07 17.10 -10.38
C GLY A 122 -16.57 16.95 -8.96
N LEU A 123 -16.45 15.70 -8.45
CA LEU A 123 -15.93 15.38 -7.14
C LEU A 123 -14.41 15.17 -7.22
N ARG A 124 -13.67 15.77 -6.28
CA ARG A 124 -12.20 15.62 -6.21
C ARG A 124 -11.83 14.24 -5.65
N ILE A 125 -10.96 13.54 -6.37
CA ILE A 125 -10.52 12.20 -6.02
C ILE A 125 -9.06 11.97 -6.41
N VAL A 126 -8.31 11.23 -5.60
CA VAL A 126 -6.93 10.80 -5.87
C VAL A 126 -6.92 9.32 -6.22
N GLY A 127 -6.45 9.03 -7.41
CA GLY A 127 -6.30 7.69 -7.96
C GLY A 127 -6.24 7.75 -9.48
N PRO A 128 -5.74 6.70 -10.16
CA PRO A 128 -5.78 6.60 -11.61
C PRO A 128 -7.19 6.29 -12.10
N GLY A 129 -7.55 6.84 -13.26
CA GLY A 129 -8.76 6.43 -13.97
C GLY A 129 -8.69 4.98 -14.43
N ARG A 130 -9.83 4.43 -14.86
CA ARG A 130 -9.97 3.02 -15.25
C ARG A 130 -8.92 2.57 -16.27
N GLU A 131 -8.58 3.43 -17.24
CA GLU A 131 -7.62 3.10 -18.28
C GLU A 131 -6.21 2.91 -17.70
N ALA A 132 -5.75 3.84 -16.85
CA ALA A 132 -4.47 3.72 -16.17
C ALA A 132 -4.46 2.58 -15.13
N ALA A 133 -5.59 2.26 -14.52
CA ALA A 133 -5.74 1.15 -13.59
C ALA A 133 -5.51 -0.23 -14.24
N GLN A 134 -5.53 -0.32 -15.58
CA GLN A 134 -5.17 -1.55 -16.29
C GLN A 134 -3.71 -1.97 -16.06
N LEU A 135 -2.82 -1.06 -15.66
CA LEU A 135 -1.45 -1.41 -15.28
C LEU A 135 -1.39 -2.43 -14.12
N GLU A 136 -2.40 -2.46 -13.24
CA GLU A 136 -2.55 -3.49 -12.19
C GLU A 136 -3.61 -4.54 -12.54
N SER A 137 -4.74 -4.12 -13.08
CA SER A 137 -5.90 -4.98 -13.28
C SER A 137 -5.76 -5.95 -14.46
N SER A 138 -4.79 -5.72 -15.38
CA SER A 138 -4.42 -6.65 -16.45
C SER A 138 -2.91 -6.77 -16.59
N LYS A 139 -2.39 -7.96 -16.24
CA LYS A 139 -0.96 -8.26 -16.38
C LYS A 139 -0.51 -8.31 -17.83
N ALA A 140 -1.39 -8.78 -18.72
CA ALA A 140 -1.15 -8.77 -20.15
C ALA A 140 -1.03 -7.34 -20.69
N PHE A 141 -1.94 -6.44 -20.29
CA PHE A 141 -1.86 -5.02 -20.65
C PHE A 141 -0.55 -4.39 -20.14
N ALA A 142 -0.22 -4.62 -18.85
CA ALA A 142 0.99 -4.09 -18.25
C ALA A 142 2.27 -4.57 -18.97
N LYS A 143 2.35 -5.85 -19.33
CA LYS A 143 3.48 -6.40 -20.09
C LYS A 143 3.59 -5.81 -21.48
N ASP A 144 2.47 -5.71 -22.21
CA ASP A 144 2.46 -5.09 -23.53
C ASP A 144 2.79 -3.59 -23.46
N PHE A 145 2.33 -2.87 -22.44
CA PHE A 145 2.71 -1.50 -22.16
C PHE A 145 4.23 -1.38 -21.93
N MET A 146 4.79 -2.21 -21.06
CA MET A 146 6.24 -2.21 -20.80
C MET A 146 7.04 -2.47 -22.08
N ARG A 147 6.62 -3.42 -22.90
CA ARG A 147 7.26 -3.71 -24.19
C ARG A 147 7.20 -2.51 -25.16
N ARG A 148 6.03 -1.88 -25.32
CA ARG A 148 5.87 -0.69 -26.22
C ARG A 148 6.74 0.48 -25.79
N HIS A 149 6.98 0.63 -24.48
CA HIS A 149 7.76 1.74 -23.93
C HIS A 149 9.17 1.35 -23.52
N GLN A 150 9.64 0.15 -23.92
CA GLN A 150 11.00 -0.35 -23.66
C GLN A 150 11.37 -0.36 -22.17
N ILE A 151 10.39 -0.63 -21.30
CA ILE A 151 10.59 -0.73 -19.86
C ILE A 151 11.12 -2.12 -19.52
N PRO A 152 12.25 -2.25 -18.81
CA PRO A 152 12.84 -3.54 -18.46
C PRO A 152 11.88 -4.40 -17.64
N THR A 153 11.62 -5.62 -18.12
CA THR A 153 10.77 -6.62 -17.43
C THR A 153 11.20 -8.03 -17.87
N ALA A 154 10.68 -9.05 -17.22
CA ALA A 154 10.90 -10.42 -17.61
C ALA A 154 10.40 -10.68 -19.05
N ARG A 155 11.07 -11.56 -19.79
CA ARG A 155 10.54 -12.12 -21.03
C ARG A 155 9.22 -12.82 -20.74
N TYR A 156 8.23 -12.63 -21.59
CA TYR A 156 6.85 -13.12 -21.33
C TYR A 156 6.15 -13.57 -22.60
N CYS A 157 5.13 -14.38 -22.40
CA CYS A 157 4.13 -14.75 -23.40
C CYS A 157 2.73 -14.64 -22.79
N VAL A 158 1.76 -14.18 -23.58
CA VAL A 158 0.34 -14.15 -23.19
C VAL A 158 -0.39 -15.24 -23.94
N ALA A 159 -0.88 -16.26 -23.22
CA ALA A 159 -1.69 -17.35 -23.76
C ALA A 159 -3.18 -17.03 -23.62
N ALA A 160 -3.94 -17.24 -24.69
CA ALA A 160 -5.37 -16.96 -24.73
C ALA A 160 -6.24 -18.05 -24.09
N SER A 161 -5.66 -19.22 -23.83
CA SER A 161 -6.32 -20.36 -23.20
C SER A 161 -5.32 -21.20 -22.39
N SER A 162 -5.83 -22.11 -21.55
CA SER A 162 -4.99 -23.09 -20.85
C SER A 162 -4.25 -24.01 -21.84
N ALA A 163 -4.89 -24.41 -22.93
CA ALA A 163 -4.26 -25.25 -23.96
C ALA A 163 -3.08 -24.52 -24.64
N ASP A 164 -3.25 -23.23 -24.98
CA ASP A 164 -2.16 -22.41 -25.53
C ASP A 164 -1.03 -22.24 -24.50
N ALA A 165 -1.36 -22.02 -23.24
CA ALA A 165 -0.37 -21.89 -22.16
C ALA A 165 0.47 -23.17 -22.03
N ILE A 166 -0.18 -24.34 -22.03
CA ILE A 166 0.50 -25.65 -21.97
C ILE A 166 1.38 -25.84 -23.21
N ALA A 167 0.89 -25.50 -24.40
CA ALA A 167 1.67 -25.60 -25.63
C ALA A 167 2.94 -24.71 -25.60
N VAL A 168 2.83 -23.48 -25.10
CA VAL A 168 3.98 -22.58 -24.89
C VAL A 168 4.96 -23.19 -23.89
N LEU A 169 4.47 -23.74 -22.79
CA LEU A 169 5.33 -24.41 -21.81
C LEU A 169 6.07 -25.60 -22.43
N GLN A 170 5.41 -26.41 -23.24
CA GLN A 170 6.00 -27.59 -23.86
C GLN A 170 6.93 -27.27 -25.04
N SER A 171 6.84 -26.08 -25.63
CA SER A 171 7.75 -25.66 -26.72
C SER A 171 9.21 -25.48 -26.29
N GLY A 172 9.48 -25.37 -24.98
CA GLY A 172 10.83 -25.08 -24.46
C GLY A 172 11.23 -23.62 -24.53
N GLU A 173 10.36 -22.70 -24.97
CA GLU A 173 10.64 -21.25 -25.08
C GLU A 173 11.08 -20.64 -23.73
N PHE A 174 10.51 -21.12 -22.61
CA PHE A 174 10.83 -20.65 -21.25
C PHE A 174 11.78 -21.60 -20.50
N GLY A 175 12.59 -22.38 -21.20
CA GLY A 175 13.59 -23.25 -20.62
C GLY A 175 13.22 -24.73 -20.69
N GLU A 176 14.09 -25.56 -20.11
CA GLU A 176 13.94 -27.03 -20.09
C GLU A 176 12.97 -27.51 -18.98
N GLU A 177 12.77 -28.81 -18.86
CA GLU A 177 11.83 -29.45 -17.94
C GLU A 177 11.98 -28.99 -16.47
N ASN A 178 13.22 -28.75 -16.02
CA ASN A 178 13.55 -28.33 -14.65
C ASN A 178 13.83 -26.83 -14.53
N SER A 179 13.50 -26.03 -15.55
CA SER A 179 13.66 -24.58 -15.48
C SER A 179 12.50 -23.94 -14.71
N ALA A 180 12.84 -23.00 -13.81
CA ALA A 180 11.82 -22.24 -13.13
C ALA A 180 11.10 -21.29 -14.11
N VAL A 181 9.78 -21.17 -13.96
CA VAL A 181 8.93 -20.30 -14.77
C VAL A 181 7.82 -19.70 -13.91
N VAL A 182 7.37 -18.50 -14.24
CA VAL A 182 6.30 -17.82 -13.50
C VAL A 182 4.99 -17.85 -14.30
N ILE A 183 3.94 -18.36 -13.69
CA ILE A 183 2.59 -18.43 -14.25
C ILE A 183 1.70 -17.43 -13.54
N LYS A 184 1.07 -16.53 -14.30
CA LYS A 184 0.20 -15.48 -13.75
C LYS A 184 -1.17 -15.52 -14.44
N ALA A 185 -2.25 -15.50 -13.66
CA ALA A 185 -3.58 -15.22 -14.18
C ALA A 185 -3.69 -13.72 -14.55
N ASP A 186 -4.30 -13.42 -15.69
CA ASP A 186 -4.52 -12.05 -16.14
C ASP A 186 -5.76 -11.46 -15.46
N GLY A 187 -5.58 -10.60 -14.49
CA GLY A 187 -6.64 -9.98 -13.72
C GLY A 187 -6.31 -9.82 -12.24
N LEU A 188 -7.21 -9.17 -11.51
CA LEU A 188 -7.10 -9.03 -10.06
C LEU A 188 -7.38 -10.38 -9.38
N ALA A 189 -6.44 -10.86 -8.59
CA ALA A 189 -6.48 -12.17 -7.94
C ALA A 189 -6.06 -12.15 -6.47
N ALA A 190 -6.06 -10.97 -5.83
CA ALA A 190 -5.74 -10.77 -4.41
C ALA A 190 -4.45 -11.50 -3.95
N GLY A 191 -3.39 -11.45 -4.77
CA GLY A 191 -2.10 -12.10 -4.49
C GLY A 191 -2.06 -13.61 -4.75
N LYS A 192 -3.17 -14.24 -5.16
CA LYS A 192 -3.27 -15.70 -5.40
C LYS A 192 -3.12 -16.10 -6.87
N GLY A 193 -3.00 -15.12 -7.77
CA GLY A 193 -2.92 -15.35 -9.22
C GLY A 193 -1.51 -15.54 -9.76
N VAL A 194 -0.49 -15.73 -8.91
CA VAL A 194 0.92 -15.87 -9.33
C VAL A 194 1.52 -17.12 -8.71
N VAL A 195 2.08 -17.99 -9.54
CA VAL A 195 2.80 -19.20 -9.14
C VAL A 195 4.19 -19.16 -9.75
N VAL A 196 5.22 -19.29 -8.92
CA VAL A 196 6.60 -19.51 -9.34
C VAL A 196 6.81 -21.01 -9.32
N ALA A 197 6.74 -21.64 -10.49
CA ALA A 197 6.90 -23.07 -10.67
C ALA A 197 8.39 -23.42 -10.83
N SER A 198 8.85 -24.46 -10.17
CA SER A 198 10.23 -24.93 -10.21
C SER A 198 10.49 -25.98 -11.30
N SER A 199 9.42 -26.44 -11.93
CA SER A 199 9.46 -27.44 -12.99
C SER A 199 8.32 -27.26 -13.98
N ARG A 200 8.42 -27.90 -15.15
CA ARG A 200 7.37 -27.91 -16.17
C ARG A 200 6.06 -28.51 -15.64
N ALA A 201 6.15 -29.63 -14.93
CA ALA A 201 4.98 -30.27 -14.35
C ALA A 201 4.24 -29.37 -13.35
N GLU A 202 4.97 -28.66 -12.50
CA GLU A 202 4.40 -27.68 -11.57
C GLU A 202 3.76 -26.50 -12.31
N ALA A 203 4.39 -26.03 -13.40
CA ALA A 203 3.83 -24.97 -14.24
C ALA A 203 2.53 -25.37 -14.94
N GLU A 204 2.45 -26.57 -15.50
CA GLU A 204 1.23 -27.11 -16.12
C GLU A 204 0.10 -27.29 -15.08
N GLN A 205 0.45 -27.77 -13.87
CA GLN A 205 -0.51 -27.84 -12.78
C GLN A 205 -1.00 -26.45 -12.38
N ALA A 206 -0.10 -25.44 -12.27
CA ALA A 206 -0.48 -24.07 -11.97
C ALA A 206 -1.42 -23.45 -13.02
N VAL A 207 -1.20 -23.71 -14.32
CA VAL A 207 -2.12 -23.32 -15.39
C VAL A 207 -3.50 -23.92 -15.16
N ASN A 208 -3.59 -25.21 -14.86
CA ASN A 208 -4.86 -25.91 -14.62
C ASN A 208 -5.58 -25.36 -13.38
N ASP A 209 -4.85 -25.15 -12.27
CA ASP A 209 -5.41 -24.62 -11.01
C ASP A 209 -5.94 -23.20 -11.19
N LEU A 210 -5.18 -22.33 -11.83
CA LEU A 210 -5.58 -20.95 -12.09
C LEU A 210 -6.81 -20.86 -13.01
N THR A 211 -6.93 -21.75 -14.01
CA THR A 211 -8.04 -21.76 -14.96
C THR A 211 -9.27 -22.52 -14.46
N SER A 212 -9.14 -23.40 -13.45
CA SER A 212 -10.28 -24.14 -12.86
C SER A 212 -11.18 -23.31 -11.94
N GLY A 213 -10.92 -22.01 -11.78
CA GLY A 213 -11.74 -21.09 -10.99
C GLY A 213 -11.17 -20.71 -9.61
N ALA A 214 -9.95 -21.14 -9.29
CA ALA A 214 -9.29 -20.79 -8.02
C ALA A 214 -9.09 -19.26 -7.82
N VAL A 215 -9.09 -18.48 -8.90
CA VAL A 215 -8.87 -17.02 -8.90
C VAL A 215 -10.03 -16.21 -9.50
N GLY A 216 -11.19 -16.83 -9.74
CA GLY A 216 -12.34 -16.20 -10.38
C GLY A 216 -12.34 -16.33 -11.91
N ALA A 217 -13.51 -16.57 -12.51
CA ALA A 217 -13.66 -16.91 -13.93
C ALA A 217 -13.14 -15.82 -14.90
N ALA A 218 -13.22 -14.55 -14.54
CA ALA A 218 -12.76 -13.45 -15.39
C ALA A 218 -11.24 -13.33 -15.43
N ALA A 219 -10.55 -13.54 -14.30
CA ALA A 219 -9.10 -13.49 -14.20
C ALA A 219 -8.41 -14.71 -14.85
N ALA A 220 -9.15 -15.81 -15.02
CA ALA A 220 -8.64 -17.06 -15.55
C ALA A 220 -8.67 -17.20 -17.08
N GLN A 221 -9.18 -16.20 -17.82
CA GLN A 221 -9.34 -16.28 -19.27
C GLN A 221 -8.02 -16.22 -20.05
N ARG A 222 -7.01 -15.53 -19.52
CA ARG A 222 -5.67 -15.43 -20.12
C ARG A 222 -4.62 -15.76 -19.08
N ILE A 223 -3.56 -16.38 -19.54
CA ILE A 223 -2.40 -16.72 -18.71
C ILE A 223 -1.17 -15.98 -19.24
N VAL A 224 -0.46 -15.32 -18.36
CA VAL A 224 0.85 -14.73 -18.65
C VAL A 224 1.93 -15.68 -18.12
N ILE A 225 2.81 -16.12 -19.00
CA ILE A 225 3.96 -16.96 -18.71
C ILE A 225 5.19 -16.06 -18.75
N GLU A 226 6.02 -16.11 -17.72
CA GLU A 226 7.25 -15.30 -17.64
C GLU A 226 8.45 -16.14 -17.27
N GLU A 227 9.65 -15.74 -17.74
CA GLU A 227 10.89 -16.26 -17.19
C GLU A 227 10.98 -15.95 -15.70
N ALA A 228 11.53 -16.88 -14.92
CA ALA A 228 11.80 -16.62 -13.51
C ALA A 228 13.07 -15.78 -13.37
N LEU A 229 12.91 -14.53 -12.93
CA LEU A 229 14.05 -13.64 -12.68
C LEU A 229 14.76 -14.04 -11.38
N ILE A 230 16.07 -13.90 -11.37
CA ILE A 230 16.92 -14.12 -10.19
C ILE A 230 17.45 -12.77 -9.72
N GLY A 231 17.28 -12.46 -8.44
CA GLY A 231 17.72 -11.20 -7.87
C GLY A 231 17.11 -10.94 -6.50
N ARG A 232 17.13 -9.68 -6.08
CA ARG A 232 16.48 -9.22 -4.84
C ARG A 232 15.21 -8.46 -5.18
N GLU A 233 14.11 -8.78 -4.52
CA GLU A 233 12.88 -8.00 -4.65
C GLU A 233 12.98 -6.67 -3.92
N ALA A 234 12.41 -5.63 -4.52
CA ALA A 234 12.24 -4.31 -3.94
C ALA A 234 10.92 -3.70 -4.41
N SER A 235 10.37 -2.82 -3.60
CA SER A 235 9.17 -2.05 -3.91
C SER A 235 9.51 -0.57 -3.94
N LEU A 236 9.23 0.11 -5.03
CA LEU A 236 9.34 1.56 -5.13
C LEU A 236 7.95 2.16 -5.36
N LEU A 237 7.55 3.03 -4.46
CA LEU A 237 6.30 3.77 -4.56
C LEU A 237 6.57 5.23 -4.89
N LEU A 238 5.63 5.85 -5.57
CA LEU A 238 5.71 7.27 -5.88
C LEU A 238 4.32 7.91 -5.94
N PHE A 239 4.25 9.19 -5.61
CA PHE A 239 3.14 10.06 -5.93
C PHE A 239 3.28 10.57 -7.35
N SER A 240 2.19 10.67 -8.11
CA SER A 240 2.17 11.30 -9.43
C SER A 240 0.87 12.08 -9.64
N ASP A 241 0.99 13.24 -10.27
CA ASP A 241 -0.15 14.08 -10.68
C ASP A 241 -0.45 13.99 -12.21
N GLY A 242 0.19 13.04 -12.89
CA GLY A 242 0.11 12.83 -14.33
C GLY A 242 1.19 13.59 -15.10
N LYS A 243 1.92 14.49 -14.47
CA LYS A 243 3.00 15.28 -15.06
C LYS A 243 4.29 15.13 -14.27
N ASP A 244 4.23 15.42 -12.98
CA ASP A 244 5.34 15.37 -12.04
C ASP A 244 5.19 14.18 -11.10
N PHE A 245 6.28 13.82 -10.40
CA PHE A 245 6.26 12.75 -9.40
C PHE A 245 7.16 13.06 -8.20
N ARG A 246 6.87 12.39 -7.08
CA ARG A 246 7.71 12.39 -5.86
C ARG A 246 7.88 10.95 -5.39
N LEU A 247 9.13 10.55 -5.17
CA LEU A 247 9.46 9.22 -4.70
C LEU A 247 9.15 9.07 -3.21
N MET A 248 8.73 7.86 -2.83
CA MET A 248 8.66 7.42 -1.44
C MET A 248 9.92 6.63 -1.08
N PRO A 249 10.23 6.45 0.21
CA PRO A 249 11.29 5.55 0.64
C PRO A 249 11.09 4.15 0.04
N PRO A 250 12.13 3.52 -0.50
CA PRO A 250 12.02 2.15 -1.01
C PRO A 250 11.67 1.19 0.12
N ALA A 251 10.86 0.19 -0.21
CA ALA A 251 10.37 -0.80 0.72
C ALA A 251 10.67 -2.22 0.22
N ARG A 252 10.63 -3.19 1.12
CA ARG A 252 10.62 -4.62 0.81
C ARG A 252 9.61 -5.31 1.68
N ASP A 253 8.67 -6.01 1.04
CA ASP A 253 7.70 -6.85 1.70
C ASP A 253 8.19 -8.30 1.85
N HIS A 254 7.46 -9.07 2.68
CA HIS A 254 7.70 -10.49 2.91
C HIS A 254 6.42 -11.24 2.57
N LYS A 255 6.34 -11.77 1.35
CA LYS A 255 5.11 -12.30 0.75
C LYS A 255 4.72 -13.69 1.27
N ARG A 256 5.68 -14.53 1.64
CA ARG A 256 5.41 -15.89 2.11
C ARG A 256 4.93 -15.91 3.55
N VAL A 257 3.99 -16.82 3.86
CA VAL A 257 3.38 -16.91 5.21
C VAL A 257 4.34 -17.36 6.29
N GLY A 258 5.30 -18.22 5.95
CA GLY A 258 6.26 -18.80 6.89
C GLY A 258 7.63 -18.14 6.85
N GLU A 259 8.36 -18.32 7.93
CA GLU A 259 9.74 -17.89 8.06
C GLU A 259 10.64 -18.48 6.95
N ASN A 260 11.72 -17.79 6.61
CA ASN A 260 12.64 -18.14 5.52
C ASN A 260 11.94 -18.30 4.16
N ASP A 261 10.90 -17.50 3.93
CA ASP A 261 10.09 -17.47 2.70
C ASP A 261 9.52 -18.85 2.34
N THR A 262 8.93 -19.53 3.31
CA THR A 262 8.28 -20.83 3.15
C THR A 262 6.76 -20.71 3.09
N GLY A 263 6.10 -21.74 2.56
CA GLY A 263 4.65 -21.81 2.48
C GLY A 263 4.05 -20.96 1.34
N PRO A 264 2.73 -20.79 1.30
CA PRO A 264 2.04 -20.05 0.25
C PRO A 264 2.30 -18.54 0.29
N ASN A 265 2.09 -17.88 -0.87
CA ASN A 265 2.05 -16.42 -0.95
C ASN A 265 0.85 -15.86 -0.18
N THR A 266 1.02 -14.66 0.33
CA THR A 266 0.01 -13.89 1.08
C THR A 266 -0.11 -12.47 0.50
N GLY A 267 -0.92 -11.63 1.12
CA GLY A 267 -0.92 -10.19 0.86
C GLY A 267 0.26 -9.42 1.51
N GLY A 268 1.22 -10.13 2.11
CA GLY A 268 2.36 -9.56 2.85
C GLY A 268 2.25 -9.82 4.35
N MET A 269 3.33 -10.38 4.93
CA MET A 269 3.48 -10.68 6.36
C MET A 269 4.28 -9.63 7.12
N GLY A 270 4.79 -8.64 6.41
CA GLY A 270 5.53 -7.51 6.94
C GLY A 270 6.31 -6.81 5.86
N ALA A 271 6.71 -5.57 6.15
CA ALA A 271 7.53 -4.76 5.25
C ALA A 271 8.55 -3.96 6.04
N ILE A 272 9.64 -3.63 5.37
CA ILE A 272 10.66 -2.71 5.88
C ILE A 272 10.86 -1.56 4.91
N THR A 273 11.34 -0.42 5.42
CA THR A 273 11.94 0.64 4.61
C THR A 273 13.34 0.95 5.14
N ASP A 274 14.31 0.77 4.28
CA ASP A 274 15.72 0.99 4.60
C ASP A 274 16.50 1.38 3.34
N ALA A 275 17.56 2.18 3.48
CA ALA A 275 18.37 2.62 2.34
C ALA A 275 19.04 1.45 1.59
N SER A 276 19.30 0.33 2.28
CA SER A 276 19.89 -0.88 1.68
C SER A 276 18.93 -1.65 0.77
N VAL A 277 17.62 -1.37 0.83
CA VAL A 277 16.64 -2.00 -0.07
C VAL A 277 16.91 -1.63 -1.52
N LEU A 278 17.24 -0.37 -1.78
CA LEU A 278 17.53 0.15 -3.11
C LEU A 278 18.62 1.22 -3.01
N GLU A 279 19.83 0.83 -3.35
CA GLU A 279 21.00 1.73 -3.33
C GLU A 279 20.84 2.89 -4.30
N ALA A 280 21.44 4.05 -4.01
CA ALA A 280 21.27 5.29 -4.78
C ALA A 280 21.53 5.11 -6.28
N SER A 281 22.61 4.42 -6.66
CA SER A 281 22.93 4.17 -8.07
C SER A 281 21.87 3.32 -8.78
N MET A 282 21.28 2.35 -8.09
CA MET A 282 20.22 1.54 -8.62
C MET A 282 18.90 2.31 -8.66
N LEU A 283 18.63 3.19 -7.69
CA LEU A 283 17.48 4.09 -7.69
C LEU A 283 17.52 5.02 -8.92
N ASP A 284 18.67 5.60 -9.24
CA ASP A 284 18.85 6.45 -10.44
C ASP A 284 18.52 5.67 -11.72
N ARG A 285 18.94 4.40 -11.82
CA ARG A 285 18.57 3.53 -12.93
C ARG A 285 17.08 3.27 -12.97
N VAL A 286 16.44 2.95 -11.84
CA VAL A 286 15.00 2.72 -11.77
C VAL A 286 14.24 3.97 -12.22
N VAL A 287 14.67 5.16 -11.80
CA VAL A 287 14.03 6.41 -12.23
C VAL A 287 14.17 6.61 -13.73
N THR A 288 15.36 6.38 -14.29
CA THR A 288 15.66 6.65 -15.71
C THR A 288 15.07 5.58 -16.63
N GLU A 289 15.22 4.29 -16.26
CA GLU A 289 14.87 3.17 -17.14
C GLU A 289 13.41 2.70 -16.95
N ILE A 290 12.78 3.01 -15.81
CA ILE A 290 11.45 2.50 -15.46
C ILE A 290 10.45 3.62 -15.17
N VAL A 291 10.67 4.47 -14.15
CA VAL A 291 9.69 5.49 -13.72
C VAL A 291 9.42 6.50 -14.84
N GLY A 292 10.47 7.10 -15.40
CA GLY A 292 10.37 8.06 -16.48
C GLY A 292 9.62 7.52 -17.70
N PRO A 293 10.06 6.37 -18.28
CA PRO A 293 9.36 5.72 -19.40
C PRO A 293 7.92 5.34 -19.08
N THR A 294 7.61 4.86 -17.86
CA THR A 294 6.24 4.51 -17.44
C THR A 294 5.33 5.72 -17.47
N LEU A 295 5.70 6.81 -16.79
CA LEU A 295 4.87 8.02 -16.74
C LEU A 295 4.78 8.72 -18.09
N ALA A 296 5.86 8.74 -18.88
CA ALA A 296 5.86 9.28 -20.23
C ALA A 296 4.99 8.43 -21.18
N GLY A 297 5.07 7.10 -21.07
CA GLY A 297 4.27 6.16 -21.83
C GLY A 297 2.77 6.34 -21.56
N ALA A 298 2.38 6.39 -20.29
CA ALA A 298 1.00 6.63 -19.88
C ALA A 298 0.43 7.94 -20.46
N ARG A 299 1.23 9.02 -20.46
CA ARG A 299 0.84 10.29 -21.10
C ARG A 299 0.68 10.16 -22.63
N ARG A 300 1.60 9.45 -23.30
CA ARG A 300 1.57 9.25 -24.76
C ARG A 300 0.35 8.44 -25.21
N GLU A 301 -0.06 7.48 -24.39
CA GLU A 301 -1.23 6.63 -24.65
C GLU A 301 -2.55 7.27 -24.21
N GLY A 302 -2.54 8.50 -23.65
CA GLY A 302 -3.73 9.28 -23.33
C GLY A 302 -4.29 9.06 -21.93
N PHE A 303 -3.64 8.25 -21.07
CA PHE A 303 -4.04 8.00 -19.69
C PHE A 303 -2.96 8.44 -18.67
N PRO A 304 -2.70 9.76 -18.54
CA PRO A 304 -1.70 10.25 -17.61
C PRO A 304 -1.97 9.72 -16.21
N PHE A 305 -0.96 9.11 -15.58
CA PHE A 305 -1.11 8.43 -14.30
C PHE A 305 -1.17 9.43 -13.14
N CYS A 306 -2.31 9.55 -12.48
CA CYS A 306 -2.51 10.36 -11.28
C CYS A 306 -2.79 9.46 -10.07
N GLY A 307 -2.13 9.71 -8.93
CA GLY A 307 -2.30 8.91 -7.71
C GLY A 307 -0.98 8.31 -7.22
N VAL A 308 -1.06 7.12 -6.65
CA VAL A 308 0.10 6.37 -6.16
C VAL A 308 0.41 5.23 -7.12
N LEU A 309 1.61 5.24 -7.67
CA LEU A 309 2.14 4.12 -8.46
C LEU A 309 3.12 3.32 -7.59
N PHE A 310 2.85 2.05 -7.45
CA PHE A 310 3.73 1.07 -6.84
C PHE A 310 4.36 0.24 -7.96
N ILE A 311 5.67 0.11 -7.91
CA ILE A 311 6.48 -0.66 -8.86
C ILE A 311 7.16 -1.78 -8.09
N GLY A 312 6.73 -3.04 -8.33
CA GLY A 312 7.44 -4.23 -7.86
C GLY A 312 8.64 -4.50 -8.75
N LEU A 313 9.81 -4.59 -8.16
CA LEU A 313 11.09 -4.71 -8.86
C LEU A 313 11.79 -6.01 -8.52
N MET A 314 12.49 -6.57 -9.50
CA MET A 314 13.57 -7.52 -9.30
C MET A 314 14.89 -6.83 -9.66
N LEU A 315 15.80 -6.74 -8.68
CA LEU A 315 17.16 -6.20 -8.86
C LEU A 315 18.05 -7.35 -9.28
N THR A 316 18.26 -7.48 -10.59
CA THR A 316 19.07 -8.54 -11.19
C THR A 316 20.52 -8.06 -11.43
N GLU A 317 21.44 -8.97 -11.78
CA GLU A 317 22.80 -8.62 -12.19
C GLU A 317 22.84 -7.70 -13.42
N GLU A 318 21.85 -7.82 -14.33
CA GLU A 318 21.74 -6.98 -15.53
C GLU A 318 21.18 -5.58 -15.21
N GLY A 319 20.43 -5.45 -14.11
CA GLY A 319 19.78 -4.22 -13.68
C GLY A 319 18.38 -4.41 -13.14
N PRO A 320 17.63 -3.32 -12.92
CA PRO A 320 16.29 -3.40 -12.38
C PRO A 320 15.30 -3.87 -13.46
N LYS A 321 14.42 -4.82 -13.12
CA LYS A 321 13.33 -5.29 -13.98
C LYS A 321 12.01 -5.18 -13.24
N VAL A 322 10.95 -4.73 -13.93
CA VAL A 322 9.60 -4.64 -13.36
C VAL A 322 8.98 -6.03 -13.28
N LEU A 323 8.53 -6.41 -12.08
CA LEU A 323 7.73 -7.62 -11.84
C LEU A 323 6.25 -7.36 -12.09
N GLU A 324 5.75 -6.23 -11.54
CA GLU A 324 4.35 -5.82 -11.63
C GLU A 324 4.21 -4.33 -11.28
N TYR A 325 3.10 -3.74 -11.70
CA TYR A 325 2.60 -2.47 -11.19
C TYR A 325 1.43 -2.72 -10.25
N ASN A 326 1.33 -1.88 -9.21
CA ASN A 326 0.10 -1.67 -8.47
C ASN A 326 -0.24 -0.18 -8.51
N VAL A 327 -1.51 0.14 -8.69
CA VAL A 327 -1.95 1.52 -8.97
C VAL A 327 -2.48 2.23 -7.72
N ARG A 328 -1.98 1.83 -6.57
CA ARG A 328 -2.37 2.28 -5.23
C ARG A 328 -1.24 2.02 -4.23
N PHE A 329 -1.41 2.44 -2.98
CA PHE A 329 -0.51 2.07 -1.91
C PHE A 329 -0.43 0.55 -1.73
N GLY A 330 0.76 0.03 -1.38
CA GLY A 330 0.95 -1.34 -0.95
C GLY A 330 0.34 -1.61 0.44
N ASP A 331 0.19 -2.85 0.79
CA ASP A 331 -0.26 -3.32 2.10
C ASP A 331 0.48 -4.64 2.43
N PRO A 332 1.54 -4.62 3.27
CA PRO A 332 1.77 -3.68 4.36
C PRO A 332 2.80 -2.55 4.11
N GLU A 333 3.23 -2.27 2.87
CA GLU A 333 4.24 -1.25 2.63
C GLU A 333 3.79 0.14 3.09
N ALA A 334 2.51 0.51 2.90
CA ALA A 334 1.98 1.80 3.34
C ALA A 334 2.19 2.01 4.85
N GLN A 335 1.99 0.97 5.66
CA GLN A 335 2.16 1.03 7.11
C GLN A 335 3.63 1.31 7.49
N ALA A 336 4.57 0.73 6.76
CA ALA A 336 6.00 0.98 6.97
C ALA A 336 6.45 2.35 6.43
N ILE A 337 5.93 2.77 5.26
CA ILE A 337 6.34 4.02 4.61
C ILE A 337 5.75 5.24 5.32
N LEU A 338 4.44 5.25 5.60
CA LEU A 338 3.74 6.43 6.08
C LEU A 338 4.14 6.85 7.51
N VAL A 339 4.66 5.94 8.32
CA VAL A 339 5.20 6.29 9.65
C VAL A 339 6.44 7.19 9.56
N ARG A 340 7.11 7.23 8.41
CA ARG A 340 8.27 8.10 8.13
C ARG A 340 7.90 9.44 7.49
N LEU A 341 6.64 9.65 7.07
CA LEU A 341 6.24 10.88 6.39
C LEU A 341 6.27 12.07 7.36
N GLU A 342 6.99 13.14 7.01
CA GLU A 342 7.06 14.39 7.78
C GLU A 342 6.18 15.49 7.20
N SER A 343 5.93 15.45 5.87
CA SER A 343 5.05 16.41 5.19
C SER A 343 3.58 16.15 5.48
N ASP A 344 2.75 17.18 5.31
CA ASP A 344 1.29 17.08 5.39
C ASP A 344 0.75 16.23 4.22
N LEU A 345 0.24 15.03 4.51
CA LEU A 345 -0.31 14.13 3.50
C LEU A 345 -1.54 14.73 2.82
N VAL A 346 -2.30 15.59 3.52
CA VAL A 346 -3.47 16.27 2.93
C VAL A 346 -3.03 17.16 1.78
N GLU A 347 -1.98 17.97 2.00
CA GLU A 347 -1.45 18.87 0.98
C GLU A 347 -0.93 18.09 -0.25
N ILE A 348 -0.24 16.97 -0.01
CA ILE A 348 0.24 16.09 -1.08
C ILE A 348 -0.95 15.55 -1.90
N MET A 349 -2.01 15.06 -1.25
CA MET A 349 -3.18 14.51 -1.93
C MET A 349 -3.95 15.59 -2.70
N GLU A 350 -4.09 16.80 -2.14
CA GLU A 350 -4.68 17.93 -2.86
C GLU A 350 -3.83 18.31 -4.09
N ALA A 351 -2.51 18.38 -3.93
CA ALA A 351 -1.60 18.69 -5.03
C ALA A 351 -1.69 17.68 -6.18
N ILE A 352 -1.85 16.39 -5.86
CA ILE A 352 -2.09 15.36 -6.89
C ILE A 352 -3.42 15.61 -7.61
N ALA A 353 -4.51 15.83 -6.86
CA ALA A 353 -5.83 16.07 -7.44
C ALA A 353 -5.89 17.35 -8.29
N GLU A 354 -5.11 18.36 -7.94
CA GLU A 354 -5.02 19.68 -8.59
C GLU A 354 -3.91 19.78 -9.65
N ARG A 355 -3.11 18.71 -9.84
CA ARG A 355 -1.99 18.64 -10.79
C ARG A 355 -0.91 19.70 -10.54
N ARG A 356 -0.59 19.94 -9.28
CA ARG A 356 0.43 20.91 -8.84
C ARG A 356 1.49 20.28 -7.93
N LEU A 357 1.76 18.98 -8.09
CA LEU A 357 2.71 18.24 -7.23
C LEU A 357 4.14 18.82 -7.27
N ASN A 358 4.50 19.54 -8.33
CA ASN A 358 5.77 20.27 -8.44
C ASN A 358 5.89 21.44 -7.43
N GLU A 359 4.78 21.94 -6.89
CA GLU A 359 4.74 23.04 -5.92
C GLU A 359 4.88 22.55 -4.46
N VAL A 360 4.84 21.23 -4.25
CA VAL A 360 4.88 20.63 -2.90
C VAL A 360 6.18 19.88 -2.69
N GLU A 361 6.83 20.16 -1.55
CA GLU A 361 7.95 19.35 -1.06
C GLU A 361 7.42 18.16 -0.26
N VAL A 362 7.97 16.99 -0.52
CA VAL A 362 7.64 15.75 0.21
C VAL A 362 8.86 15.31 0.98
N ASN A 363 8.79 15.49 2.29
CA ASN A 363 9.88 15.19 3.22
C ASN A 363 9.60 13.91 3.99
N TRP A 364 10.63 13.10 4.13
CA TRP A 364 10.61 11.82 4.84
C TRP A 364 11.68 11.82 5.93
N SER A 365 11.36 11.26 7.10
CA SER A 365 12.35 11.00 8.13
C SER A 365 13.51 10.15 7.59
N ASN A 366 14.72 10.44 8.03
CA ASN A 366 15.89 9.64 7.75
C ASN A 366 15.92 8.30 8.51
N ASP A 367 15.01 8.11 9.45
CA ASP A 367 14.84 6.86 10.16
C ASP A 367 14.48 5.72 9.19
N THR A 368 14.77 4.51 9.60
CA THR A 368 14.23 3.29 8.97
C THR A 368 12.89 2.92 9.60
N SER A 369 12.17 2.00 9.00
CA SER A 369 10.94 1.49 9.59
C SER A 369 10.71 0.01 9.28
N ALA A 370 9.92 -0.62 10.13
CA ALA A 370 9.45 -1.98 9.93
C ALA A 370 7.97 -2.07 10.30
N CYS A 371 7.24 -2.93 9.60
CA CYS A 371 5.88 -3.32 9.94
C CYS A 371 5.80 -4.84 10.02
N VAL A 372 5.32 -5.38 11.14
CA VAL A 372 5.08 -6.81 11.35
C VAL A 372 3.58 -7.05 11.30
N VAL A 373 3.14 -7.97 10.45
CA VAL A 373 1.71 -8.32 10.31
C VAL A 373 1.37 -9.48 11.24
N LEU A 374 0.37 -9.27 12.09
CA LEU A 374 -0.20 -10.29 12.97
C LEU A 374 -1.44 -10.89 12.30
N ALA A 375 -1.45 -12.20 12.08
CA ALA A 375 -2.47 -12.91 11.34
C ALA A 375 -3.20 -13.96 12.18
N SER A 376 -4.45 -14.27 11.78
CA SER A 376 -5.26 -15.32 12.37
C SER A 376 -4.84 -16.70 11.88
N ARG A 377 -5.10 -17.72 12.67
CA ARG A 377 -4.97 -19.12 12.26
C ARG A 377 -5.74 -19.38 10.97
N GLY A 378 -5.16 -20.14 10.07
CA GLY A 378 -5.74 -20.49 8.78
C GLY A 378 -5.42 -19.51 7.64
N TYR A 379 -4.88 -18.32 7.92
CA TYR A 379 -4.40 -17.41 6.87
C TYR A 379 -3.16 -17.97 6.16
N PRO A 380 -3.03 -17.87 4.81
CA PRO A 380 -3.87 -17.17 3.81
C PRO A 380 -5.06 -17.97 3.25
N GLY A 381 -5.36 -19.14 3.81
CA GLY A 381 -6.56 -19.90 3.48
C GLY A 381 -7.82 -19.30 4.11
N THR A 382 -8.62 -20.14 4.80
CA THR A 382 -9.81 -19.69 5.53
C THR A 382 -9.41 -19.30 6.95
N PRO A 383 -9.42 -18.00 7.31
CA PRO A 383 -9.00 -17.55 8.64
C PRO A 383 -10.06 -17.83 9.70
N GLU A 384 -9.62 -18.21 10.90
CA GLU A 384 -10.47 -18.21 12.09
C GLU A 384 -10.73 -16.78 12.54
N THR A 385 -11.97 -16.45 12.90
CA THR A 385 -12.39 -15.13 13.34
C THR A 385 -13.09 -15.17 14.70
N GLY A 386 -13.27 -14.02 15.34
CA GLY A 386 -13.95 -13.88 16.63
C GLY A 386 -13.07 -14.15 17.86
N ALA A 387 -11.77 -14.36 17.69
CA ALA A 387 -10.85 -14.47 18.81
C ALA A 387 -10.63 -13.09 19.47
N ARG A 388 -10.66 -13.06 20.81
CA ARG A 388 -10.42 -11.84 21.60
C ARG A 388 -8.96 -11.42 21.49
N ILE A 389 -8.74 -10.15 21.16
CA ILE A 389 -7.41 -9.52 21.06
C ILE A 389 -7.12 -8.86 22.42
N GLU A 390 -6.00 -9.22 23.02
CA GLU A 390 -5.51 -8.68 24.28
C GLU A 390 -4.23 -7.87 24.07
N GLY A 391 -3.87 -6.99 25.03
CA GLY A 391 -2.62 -6.22 25.03
C GLY A 391 -2.51 -5.08 24.03
N LEU A 392 -3.54 -4.83 23.23
CA LEU A 392 -3.52 -3.80 22.18
C LEU A 392 -3.25 -2.39 22.75
N GLU A 393 -3.85 -2.05 23.88
CA GLU A 393 -3.67 -0.75 24.53
C GLU A 393 -2.20 -0.55 24.96
N GLN A 394 -1.56 -1.57 25.52
CA GLN A 394 -0.16 -1.53 25.92
C GLN A 394 0.76 -1.32 24.70
N ALA A 395 0.53 -2.03 23.61
CA ALA A 395 1.30 -1.89 22.38
C ALA A 395 1.18 -0.49 21.76
N THR A 396 -0.02 0.10 21.77
CA THR A 396 -0.26 1.44 21.20
C THR A 396 0.34 2.58 22.02
N GLN A 397 0.69 2.36 23.30
CA GLN A 397 1.33 3.36 24.16
C GLN A 397 2.86 3.37 24.02
N ARG A 398 3.46 2.41 23.31
CA ARG A 398 4.91 2.38 23.08
C ARG A 398 5.37 3.55 22.21
N PRO A 399 6.47 4.23 22.55
CA PRO A 399 7.00 5.30 21.73
C PRO A 399 7.46 4.80 20.36
N ASP A 400 7.31 5.62 19.33
CA ASP A 400 7.74 5.33 17.96
C ASP A 400 7.08 4.08 17.34
N VAL A 401 5.96 3.64 17.89
CA VAL A 401 5.14 2.52 17.43
C VAL A 401 3.77 3.01 16.99
N ALA A 402 3.28 2.46 15.88
CA ALA A 402 1.91 2.63 15.42
C ALA A 402 1.29 1.25 15.16
N VAL A 403 0.08 1.02 15.66
CA VAL A 403 -0.66 -0.23 15.44
C VAL A 403 -1.83 0.05 14.51
N PHE A 404 -1.80 -0.58 13.35
CA PHE A 404 -2.81 -0.41 12.30
C PHE A 404 -3.76 -1.60 12.27
N HIS A 405 -5.04 -1.33 12.42
CA HIS A 405 -6.10 -2.32 12.33
C HIS A 405 -6.39 -2.66 10.87
N ALA A 406 -6.30 -3.94 10.54
CA ALA A 406 -6.75 -4.48 9.26
C ALA A 406 -8.12 -5.15 9.46
N ALA A 407 -8.18 -6.43 9.80
CA ALA A 407 -9.43 -7.12 10.00
C ALA A 407 -9.75 -7.27 11.49
N THR A 408 -10.31 -6.22 12.09
CA THR A 408 -10.74 -6.20 13.50
C THR A 408 -12.20 -5.79 13.63
N ALA A 409 -12.87 -6.30 14.66
CA ALA A 409 -14.24 -5.94 15.02
C ALA A 409 -14.35 -5.60 16.52
N ARG A 410 -15.47 -4.98 16.90
CA ARG A 410 -15.88 -4.81 18.30
C ARG A 410 -16.92 -5.86 18.69
N GLY A 411 -16.66 -6.57 19.76
CA GLY A 411 -17.65 -7.44 20.37
C GLY A 411 -18.74 -6.69 21.14
N LYS A 412 -19.77 -7.39 21.59
CA LYS A 412 -20.90 -6.79 22.30
C LYS A 412 -20.52 -6.13 23.63
N GLY A 413 -19.45 -6.60 24.27
CA GLY A 413 -18.87 -6.02 25.49
C GLY A 413 -17.82 -4.91 25.23
N GLY A 414 -17.59 -4.54 23.96
CA GLY A 414 -16.60 -3.55 23.58
C GLY A 414 -15.17 -4.11 23.40
N GLU A 415 -14.98 -5.42 23.59
CA GLU A 415 -13.73 -6.11 23.36
C GLU A 415 -13.32 -6.09 21.89
N TRP A 416 -12.00 -6.13 21.63
CA TRP A 416 -11.47 -6.29 20.29
C TRP A 416 -11.47 -7.73 19.86
N LEU A 417 -11.92 -8.01 18.65
CA LEU A 417 -12.02 -9.34 18.04
C LEU A 417 -11.32 -9.39 16.70
N THR A 418 -10.77 -10.55 16.35
CA THR A 418 -10.29 -10.83 14.98
C THR A 418 -11.49 -10.96 14.04
N ALA A 419 -11.37 -10.42 12.83
CA ALA A 419 -12.45 -10.42 11.83
C ALA A 419 -11.98 -10.87 10.44
N GLY A 420 -10.76 -11.37 10.29
CA GLY A 420 -10.21 -11.85 9.03
C GLY A 420 -8.80 -12.37 9.14
N GLY A 421 -8.09 -12.49 8.02
CA GLY A 421 -6.78 -13.10 7.92
C GLY A 421 -5.66 -12.26 8.54
N ARG A 422 -5.32 -11.13 7.89
CA ARG A 422 -4.40 -10.14 8.47
C ARG A 422 -5.21 -9.26 9.42
N VAL A 423 -4.84 -9.23 10.70
CA VAL A 423 -5.62 -8.60 11.76
C VAL A 423 -5.06 -7.25 12.15
N LEU A 424 -3.75 -7.18 12.38
CA LEU A 424 -3.04 -5.97 12.78
C LEU A 424 -1.72 -5.85 12.03
N GLY A 425 -1.29 -4.62 11.74
CA GLY A 425 0.07 -4.28 11.37
C GLY A 425 0.72 -3.48 12.50
N VAL A 426 1.82 -3.96 13.04
CA VAL A 426 2.60 -3.27 14.07
C VAL A 426 3.81 -2.62 13.42
N ALA A 427 3.78 -1.31 13.26
CA ALA A 427 4.83 -0.54 12.61
C ALA A 427 5.63 0.26 13.63
N ALA A 428 6.94 0.36 13.40
CA ALA A 428 7.81 1.21 14.22
C ALA A 428 8.90 1.85 13.36
N THR A 429 9.43 2.98 13.86
CA THR A 429 10.59 3.67 13.29
C THR A 429 11.81 3.54 14.21
N GLY A 430 12.99 3.69 13.64
CA GLY A 430 14.25 3.72 14.38
C GLY A 430 15.41 4.24 13.52
N PRO A 431 16.49 4.72 14.16
CA PRO A 431 17.64 5.27 13.45
C PRO A 431 18.36 4.23 12.56
N ILE A 432 18.20 2.95 12.89
CA ILE A 432 18.68 1.81 12.11
C ILE A 432 17.60 0.72 12.09
N LEU A 433 17.66 -0.16 11.09
CA LEU A 433 16.63 -1.19 10.86
C LEU A 433 16.45 -2.13 12.07
N GLU A 434 17.53 -2.50 12.72
CA GLU A 434 17.49 -3.36 13.91
C GLU A 434 16.68 -2.74 15.03
N THR A 435 16.76 -1.40 15.21
CA THR A 435 15.97 -0.68 16.23
C THR A 435 14.49 -0.66 15.86
N ALA A 436 14.16 -0.39 14.60
CA ALA A 436 12.78 -0.41 14.13
C ALA A 436 12.15 -1.81 14.27
N LEU A 437 12.88 -2.85 13.91
CA LEU A 437 12.46 -4.24 14.07
C LEU A 437 12.27 -4.61 15.55
N ALA A 438 13.23 -4.29 16.42
CA ALA A 438 13.12 -4.57 17.86
C ALA A 438 11.85 -3.95 18.45
N ARG A 439 11.59 -2.66 18.17
CA ARG A 439 10.38 -1.95 18.62
C ARG A 439 9.09 -2.58 18.09
N SER A 440 9.06 -2.95 16.78
CA SER A 440 7.89 -3.62 16.20
C SER A 440 7.62 -4.96 16.84
N TYR A 441 8.65 -5.78 17.08
CA TYR A 441 8.51 -7.08 17.72
C TYR A 441 8.18 -7.01 19.21
N GLU A 442 8.75 -6.06 19.96
CA GLU A 442 8.39 -5.83 21.35
C GLU A 442 6.92 -5.42 21.50
N ALA A 443 6.43 -4.55 20.61
CA ALA A 443 5.02 -4.18 20.62
C ALA A 443 4.12 -5.33 20.15
N ALA A 444 4.54 -6.11 19.16
CA ALA A 444 3.82 -7.32 18.74
C ALA A 444 3.73 -8.38 19.84
N ALA A 445 4.75 -8.48 20.71
CA ALA A 445 4.76 -9.41 21.86
C ALA A 445 3.79 -9.02 22.98
N ASP A 446 3.39 -7.75 23.09
CA ASP A 446 2.34 -7.32 24.02
C ASP A 446 0.95 -7.80 23.57
N ILE A 447 0.76 -8.03 22.27
CA ILE A 447 -0.52 -8.36 21.66
C ILE A 447 -0.68 -9.89 21.59
N GLY A 448 -1.86 -10.40 21.88
CA GLY A 448 -2.13 -11.82 21.79
C GLY A 448 -3.60 -12.18 21.54
N TRP A 449 -3.81 -13.29 20.84
CA TRP A 449 -5.08 -14.01 20.74
C TRP A 449 -4.83 -15.48 20.40
N ASN A 450 -5.82 -16.34 20.63
CA ASN A 450 -5.71 -17.76 20.30
C ASN A 450 -5.53 -17.96 18.79
N GLY A 451 -4.42 -18.62 18.41
CA GLY A 451 -4.09 -18.89 17.02
C GLY A 451 -3.43 -17.73 16.26
N MET A 452 -2.97 -16.70 16.98
CA MET A 452 -2.15 -15.65 16.37
C MET A 452 -0.84 -16.22 15.82
N HIS A 453 -0.44 -15.76 14.63
CA HIS A 453 0.88 -16.02 14.09
C HIS A 453 1.43 -14.81 13.35
N TYR A 454 2.73 -14.68 13.31
CA TYR A 454 3.49 -13.69 12.56
C TYR A 454 4.91 -14.21 12.28
N ARG A 455 5.57 -13.64 11.29
CA ARG A 455 6.96 -13.97 10.97
C ARG A 455 7.91 -13.25 11.93
N ARG A 456 8.97 -13.95 12.36
CA ARG A 456 10.02 -13.41 13.23
C ARG A 456 11.30 -13.03 12.48
N ASP A 457 11.29 -13.19 11.16
CA ASP A 457 12.44 -12.94 10.27
C ASP A 457 12.19 -11.76 9.30
N ILE A 458 11.21 -10.88 9.61
CA ILE A 458 10.99 -9.66 8.84
C ILE A 458 12.28 -8.82 8.85
N GLY A 459 12.69 -8.33 7.68
CA GLY A 459 13.95 -7.60 7.49
C GLY A 459 15.15 -8.52 7.18
N GLY A 460 15.05 -9.83 7.43
CA GLY A 460 16.05 -10.80 7.02
C GLY A 460 16.07 -10.99 5.50
N LEU A 461 17.23 -11.39 4.97
CA LEU A 461 17.33 -11.87 3.59
C LEU A 461 16.85 -13.33 3.58
N GLY A 462 15.76 -13.63 2.86
CA GLY A 462 15.23 -14.98 2.72
C GLY A 462 16.29 -15.92 2.10
N ARG A 463 16.31 -17.19 2.53
CA ARG A 463 17.29 -18.19 2.05
C ARG A 463 17.25 -18.46 0.53
N GLY A 464 16.20 -17.97 -0.17
CA GLY A 464 16.05 -18.16 -1.63
C GLY A 464 16.72 -17.10 -2.50
N GLN A 465 17.16 -15.99 -1.93
CA GLN A 465 17.66 -14.82 -2.69
C GLN A 465 19.19 -14.83 -2.89
N TYR A 466 19.93 -15.68 -2.21
CA TYR A 466 21.36 -15.93 -2.45
C TYR A 466 21.61 -17.44 -2.57
N ARG A 467 21.63 -17.97 -3.78
CA ARG A 467 22.49 -19.13 -4.05
C ARG A 467 23.88 -18.55 -4.30
N GLU A 468 24.69 -18.51 -3.23
CA GLU A 468 26.14 -18.51 -3.43
C GLU A 468 26.50 -19.72 -4.32
N ARG A 469 27.30 -19.46 -5.36
CA ARG A 469 27.86 -20.47 -6.23
C ARG A 469 28.90 -21.28 -5.47
#